data_2294d1b9558e08ed19211bf51fa2ce87
#
_entry.id   2294d1b9558e08ed19211bf51fa2ce87
#
_cell.length_a   1.000
_cell.length_b   1.000
_cell.length_c   1.000
_cell.angle_alpha   90.00
_cell.angle_beta   90.00
_cell.angle_gamma   90.00
#
_symmetry.space_group_name_H-M   'P 1'
#
loop_
_entity.id
_entity.type
_entity.pdbx_description
1 polymer ?
#
loop_
_entity_poly.entity_id
_entity_poly.type
_entity_poly.pdbx_seq_one_letter_code
_entity_poly.pdbx_strand_id
1 'polypeptide(L)'
;MAHTTARSVPGEIIKFLRMKPGHGEVLLAEGDPRVREEEERLIEEFRRQLDEGMWAAVPTTNSGSGRREAQLVKTYGDIPTDAERVIFFPRASGG
;
A
#
# COMPACT_ATOMS: atom_id res chain seq x y z
N MET A 1 -19.52 23.80 6.89
CA MET A 1 -19.22 23.41 6.83
C MET A 1 -18.89 22.45 6.61
N ALA A 2 -18.82 22.10 6.53
CA ALA A 2 -18.53 21.31 6.38
C ALA A 2 -17.96 20.58 6.24
N HIS A 3 -17.74 20.33 6.28
CA HIS A 3 -17.31 19.68 6.21
C HIS A 3 -16.62 19.01 6.04
N THR A 4 -16.51 18.89 5.87
CA THR A 4 -15.88 18.45 5.73
C THR A 4 -15.25 17.67 5.92
N THR A 5 -15.06 17.40 6.22
CA THR A 5 -14.58 16.76 6.61
C THR A 5 -14.46 15.70 6.50
N ALA A 6 -14.65 15.37 6.34
CA ALA A 6 -14.68 14.29 6.26
C ALA A 6 -13.66 13.55 5.80
N ARG A 7 -13.12 13.65 5.67
CA ARG A 7 -12.21 13.17 5.29
C ARG A 7 -11.68 12.24 5.81
N SER A 8 -11.04 11.66 5.78
CA SER A 8 -10.24 10.77 6.36
C SER A 8 -10.89 9.74 7.09
N VAL A 9 -11.82 9.10 6.55
CA VAL A 9 -12.34 7.89 7.09
C VAL A 9 -11.26 6.84 6.99
N PRO A 10 -11.00 6.08 8.04
CA PRO A 10 -10.03 5.02 7.96
C PRO A 10 -10.33 4.10 6.79
N GLY A 11 -9.31 3.72 6.07
CA GLY A 11 -9.48 2.88 4.91
C GLY A 11 -9.68 3.62 3.62
N GLU A 12 -9.91 4.92 3.69
CA GLU A 12 -10.03 5.69 2.46
C GLU A 12 -8.69 6.16 1.95
N ILE A 13 -7.73 6.30 2.82
CA ILE A 13 -6.39 6.72 2.44
C ILE A 13 -5.52 5.47 2.45
N ILE A 14 -4.80 5.26 1.36
CA ILE A 14 -3.87 4.16 1.32
C ILE A 14 -2.46 4.73 1.34
N LYS A 15 -1.58 4.04 2.04
CA LYS A 15 -0.19 4.46 2.17
C LYS A 15 0.70 3.42 1.53
N PHE A 16 1.66 3.88 0.74
CA PHE A 16 2.66 3.03 0.15
C PHE A 16 3.96 3.22 0.92
N LEU A 17 4.47 2.13 1.47
CA LEU A 17 5.66 2.17 2.30
C LEU A 17 6.70 1.24 1.71
N ARG A 18 7.97 1.52 1.98
CA ARG A 18 9.04 0.67 1.51
C ARG A 18 9.92 0.28 2.68
N MET A 19 10.22 -1.00 2.78
CA MET A 19 11.14 -1.47 3.80
C MET A 19 12.55 -1.16 3.39
N LYS A 20 13.24 -0.45 4.25
CA LYS A 20 14.65 -0.11 4.01
C LYS A 20 15.48 -0.72 5.11
N PRO A 21 16.49 -1.50 4.77
CA PRO A 21 17.33 -2.10 5.81
C PRO A 21 17.92 -1.02 6.72
N GLY A 22 17.76 -1.23 8.00
CA GLY A 22 18.28 -0.28 8.96
C GLY A 22 17.43 0.94 9.20
N HIS A 23 16.36 1.11 8.44
CA HIS A 23 15.52 2.30 8.57
C HIS A 23 14.06 1.98 8.80
N GLY A 24 13.67 0.71 8.70
CA GLY A 24 12.27 0.37 8.84
C GLY A 24 11.46 0.76 7.63
N GLU A 25 10.26 1.21 7.87
CA GLU A 25 9.34 1.55 6.79
C GLU A 25 9.46 3.02 6.45
N VAL A 26 9.56 3.32 5.17
CA VAL A 26 9.65 4.69 4.67
C VAL A 26 8.42 4.95 3.82
N LEU A 27 7.73 6.05 4.07
CA LEU A 27 6.55 6.41 3.31
C LEU A 27 6.95 6.87 1.92
N LEU A 28 6.38 6.25 0.90
CA LEU A 28 6.65 6.63 -0.48
C LEU A 28 5.56 7.54 -1.03
N ALA A 29 4.31 7.22 -0.74
CA ALA A 29 3.19 7.97 -1.27
C ALA A 29 1.97 7.64 -0.45
N GLU A 30 1.00 8.52 -0.47
CA GLU A 30 -0.28 8.25 0.16
C GLU A 30 -1.35 9.02 -0.59
N GLY A 31 -2.55 8.50 -0.56
CA GLY A 31 -3.64 9.17 -1.23
C GLY A 31 -4.92 8.37 -1.14
N ASP A 32 -5.98 8.99 -1.62
CA ASP A 32 -7.30 8.37 -1.67
C ASP A 32 -7.52 7.79 -3.05
N PRO A 33 -7.63 6.48 -3.19
CA PRO A 33 -7.81 5.87 -4.51
C PRO A 33 -9.09 6.30 -5.22
N ARG A 34 -10.02 6.89 -4.50
CA ARG A 34 -11.24 7.38 -5.12
C ARG A 34 -11.07 8.74 -5.76
N VAL A 35 -9.97 9.41 -5.48
CA VAL A 35 -9.65 10.69 -6.11
C VAL A 35 -8.74 10.40 -7.30
N ARG A 36 -9.21 10.73 -8.50
CA ARG A 36 -8.52 10.29 -9.71
C ARG A 36 -7.04 10.70 -9.72
N GLU A 37 -6.76 11.94 -9.39
CA GLU A 37 -5.38 12.41 -9.46
C GLU A 37 -4.50 11.72 -8.45
N GLU A 38 -5.06 11.42 -7.29
CA GLU A 38 -4.29 10.73 -6.28
C GLU A 38 -4.10 9.28 -6.67
N GLU A 39 -5.13 8.67 -7.24
CA GLU A 39 -4.98 7.30 -7.67
C GLU A 39 -3.95 7.16 -8.77
N GLU A 40 -3.89 8.12 -9.67
CA GLU A 40 -2.90 8.05 -10.73
C GLU A 40 -1.48 8.07 -10.18
N ARG A 41 -1.25 8.86 -9.15
CA ARG A 41 0.06 8.87 -8.53
C ARG A 41 0.36 7.57 -7.81
N LEU A 42 -0.65 6.98 -7.19
CA LEU A 42 -0.47 5.70 -6.53
C LEU A 42 -0.13 4.61 -7.55
N ILE A 43 -0.84 4.60 -8.67
CA ILE A 43 -0.57 3.61 -9.70
C ILE A 43 0.85 3.77 -10.23
N GLU A 44 1.26 5.01 -10.44
CA GLU A 44 2.58 5.26 -10.96
C GLU A 44 3.66 4.81 -9.99
N GLU A 45 3.47 5.10 -8.71
CA GLU A 45 4.44 4.69 -7.71
C GLU A 45 4.48 3.17 -7.58
N PHE A 46 3.31 2.53 -7.66
CA PHE A 46 3.25 1.08 -7.59
C PHE A 46 4.08 0.46 -8.72
N ARG A 47 3.89 0.96 -9.93
CA ARG A 47 4.61 0.42 -11.08
C ARG A 47 6.11 0.67 -10.96
N ARG A 48 6.46 1.84 -10.47
CA ARG A 48 7.88 2.15 -10.32
C ARG A 48 8.56 1.18 -9.35
N GLN A 49 7.89 0.88 -8.24
CA GLN A 49 8.48 -0.02 -7.28
C GLN A 49 8.64 -1.43 -7.85
N LEU A 50 7.65 -1.90 -8.58
CA LEU A 50 7.80 -3.20 -9.19
C LEU A 50 8.90 -3.22 -10.24
N ASP A 51 9.04 -2.11 -10.98
CA ASP A 51 10.11 -2.02 -11.97
C ASP A 51 11.48 -2.04 -11.31
N GLU A 52 11.55 -1.57 -10.06
CA GLU A 52 12.82 -1.60 -9.33
C GLU A 52 13.09 -2.97 -8.71
N GLY A 53 12.22 -3.92 -8.90
CA GLY A 53 12.42 -5.25 -8.38
C GLY A 53 11.86 -5.47 -7.01
N MET A 54 10.94 -4.61 -6.59
CA MET A 54 10.32 -4.78 -5.28
C MET A 54 9.08 -5.65 -5.39
N TRP A 55 8.74 -6.30 -4.29
CA TRP A 55 7.48 -7.00 -4.16
C TRP A 55 6.53 -6.13 -3.35
N ALA A 56 5.24 -6.30 -3.58
CA ALA A 56 4.22 -5.55 -2.85
C ALA A 56 3.38 -6.51 -2.03
N ALA A 57 3.13 -6.15 -0.80
CA ALA A 57 2.32 -6.96 0.10
C ALA A 57 1.35 -6.07 0.85
N VAL A 58 0.15 -6.58 1.05
CA VAL A 58 -0.88 -5.90 1.82
C VAL A 58 -1.02 -6.62 3.14
N PRO A 59 -0.68 -5.97 4.27
CA PRO A 59 -0.87 -6.62 5.56
C PRO A 59 -2.35 -6.79 5.84
N THR A 60 -2.72 -7.96 6.30
CA THR A 60 -4.09 -8.23 6.66
C THR A 60 -4.10 -8.90 8.03
N THR A 61 -5.23 -8.84 8.66
CA THR A 61 -5.41 -9.53 9.92
C THR A 61 -6.57 -10.49 9.76
N ASN A 62 -6.31 -11.75 10.01
CA ASN A 62 -7.36 -12.75 9.94
C ASN A 62 -8.19 -12.64 11.21
N SER A 63 -9.41 -12.14 11.09
CA SER A 63 -10.22 -11.90 12.27
C SER A 63 -10.60 -13.17 12.98
N GLY A 64 -10.64 -14.28 12.29
CA GLY A 64 -10.98 -15.53 12.95
C GLY A 64 -9.89 -16.06 13.85
N SER A 65 -8.65 -15.85 13.48
CA SER A 65 -7.53 -16.36 14.25
C SER A 65 -6.72 -15.26 14.91
N GLY A 66 -6.94 -14.02 14.55
CA GLY A 66 -6.15 -12.91 15.05
C GLY A 66 -4.74 -12.87 14.52
N ARG A 67 -4.44 -13.68 13.52
CA ARG A 67 -3.08 -13.75 12.99
C ARG A 67 -2.86 -12.66 11.97
N ARG A 68 -1.64 -12.15 11.97
CA ARG A 68 -1.23 -11.22 10.96
C ARG A 68 -0.75 -11.97 9.74
N GLU A 69 -1.22 -11.55 8.60
CA GLU A 69 -0.84 -12.16 7.35
C GLU A 69 -0.54 -11.07 6.35
N ALA A 70 0.12 -11.44 5.29
CA ALA A 70 0.40 -10.51 4.21
C ALA A 70 -0.01 -11.16 2.91
N GLN A 71 -0.71 -10.41 2.10
CA GLN A 71 -1.14 -10.88 0.79
C GLN A 71 -0.27 -10.20 -0.26
N LEU A 72 0.41 -11.00 -1.06
CA LEU A 72 1.21 -10.45 -2.15
C LEU A 72 0.30 -9.99 -3.26
N VAL A 73 0.59 -8.82 -3.81
CA VAL A 73 -0.17 -8.29 -4.93
C VAL A 73 0.81 -7.99 -6.05
N LYS A 74 0.42 -8.30 -7.26
CA LYS A 74 1.29 -8.12 -8.42
C LYS A 74 0.88 -6.96 -9.28
N THR A 75 -0.34 -6.49 -9.15
CA THR A 75 -0.80 -5.32 -9.89
C THR A 75 -1.55 -4.42 -8.95
N TYR A 76 -1.66 -3.16 -9.33
CA TYR A 76 -2.41 -2.21 -8.52
C TYR A 76 -3.85 -2.69 -8.32
N GLY A 77 -4.44 -3.27 -9.37
CA GLY A 77 -5.82 -3.73 -9.26
C GLY A 77 -6.03 -4.88 -8.30
N ASP A 78 -4.96 -5.57 -7.92
CA ASP A 78 -5.08 -6.66 -6.95
C ASP A 78 -5.17 -6.16 -5.53
N ILE A 79 -4.92 -4.88 -5.29
CA ILE A 79 -4.96 -4.35 -3.93
C ILE A 79 -6.42 -4.34 -3.46
N PRO A 80 -6.70 -4.95 -2.31
CA PRO A 80 -8.08 -4.93 -1.80
C PRO A 80 -8.57 -3.51 -1.58
N THR A 81 -9.85 -3.29 -1.79
CA THR A 81 -10.41 -1.95 -1.68
C THR A 81 -10.37 -1.42 -0.25
N ASP A 82 -10.27 -2.31 0.73
CA ASP A 82 -10.19 -1.87 2.12
C ASP A 82 -8.77 -1.86 2.65
N ALA A 83 -7.77 -1.99 1.78
CA ALA A 83 -6.39 -1.97 2.23
C ALA A 83 -6.03 -0.56 2.69
N GLU A 84 -5.32 -0.49 3.80
CA GLU A 84 -4.88 0.79 4.33
C GLU A 84 -3.44 1.09 3.96
N ARG A 85 -2.67 0.07 3.61
CA ARG A 85 -1.29 0.29 3.23
C ARG A 85 -0.79 -0.86 2.40
N VAL A 86 0.23 -0.57 1.62
CA VAL A 86 0.95 -1.55 0.83
C VAL A 86 2.41 -1.39 1.17
N ILE A 87 3.07 -2.48 1.46
CA ILE A 87 4.47 -2.45 1.84
C ILE A 87 5.29 -3.06 0.72
N PHE A 88 6.26 -2.31 0.23
CA PHE A 88 7.18 -2.78 -0.79
C PHE A 88 8.47 -3.23 -0.12
N PHE A 89 8.98 -4.37 -0.55
CA PHE A 89 10.20 -4.89 0.03
C PHE A 89 11.02 -5.55 -1.08
N PRO A 90 12.34 -5.62 -0.91
CA PRO A 90 13.18 -6.17 -1.97
C PRO A 90 12.88 -7.64 -2.19
N ARG A 91 12.88 -8.03 -3.45
CA ARG A 91 12.73 -9.44 -3.76
C ARG A 91 13.96 -10.15 -3.28
N ALA A 92 13.72 -11.28 -2.68
CA ALA A 92 14.84 -12.09 -2.28
C ALA A 92 15.54 -12.49 -3.54
N SER A 93 16.75 -12.13 -3.66
CA SER A 93 17.38 -12.36 -4.90
C SER A 93 17.79 -13.77 -4.91
N GLY A 94 17.32 -14.49 -4.38
CA GLY A 94 17.43 -15.79 -4.56
C GLY A 94 18.73 -16.22 -4.95
N GLY A 95 19.09 -15.50 -4.97
CA GLY A 95 20.31 -15.81 -5.38
C GLY A 95 20.40 -16.13 -5.30
#